data_7951474884a541e0396b7eb4490a54a9
#
_entry.id   7951474884a541e0396b7eb4490a54a9
#
_cell.length_a   1.000
_cell.length_b   1.000
_cell.length_c   1.000
_cell.angle_alpha   90.00
_cell.angle_beta   90.00
_cell.angle_gamma   90.00
#
_symmetry.space_group_name_H-M   'P 1'
#
loop_
_entity.id
_entity.type
_entity.pdbx_description
1 polymer ?
#
loop_
_entity_poly.entity_id
_entity_poly.type
_entity_poly.pdbx_seq_one_letter_code
_entity_poly.pdbx_strand_id
1 'polypeptide(L)'
;MGDVNQAPEGPARKNRRKRSIIIFVVVSLLNIGLLALLWTQLLTPAQSLTGGRTTTVDPLVGHPAPAFTLAALNTPTGHPTLSLNDLRGKAIVLNVWASWCVPCNQEAPMLQAAWKQAQAQGRVIVFLGIDFQDSSSDALSFLHKYGINYPNVLDANGSVSIDYGVTGVPETIFINENGTVVSTVRQQLTAQALQRNLQLIT
;
A
#
# COMPACT_ATOMS: atom_id res chain seq x y z
N MET A 1 -11.89 4.25 96.89
CA MET A 1 -11.11 3.01 96.55
C MET A 1 -11.50 2.58 95.13
N GLY A 2 -10.58 2.53 94.24
CA GLY A 2 -10.79 2.00 92.89
C GLY A 2 -10.18 2.84 91.77
N ASP A 3 -8.91 2.62 91.50
CA ASP A 3 -8.14 3.27 90.42
C ASP A 3 -8.75 3.12 89.05
N VAL A 4 -8.85 4.23 88.34
CA VAL A 4 -9.19 4.25 86.93
C VAL A 4 -7.90 4.03 86.11
N ASN A 5 -7.85 2.91 85.45
CA ASN A 5 -6.78 2.44 84.58
C ASN A 5 -6.71 3.35 83.34
N GLN A 6 -5.74 4.23 83.27
CA GLN A 6 -5.40 4.95 82.02
C GLN A 6 -4.52 4.10 81.14
N ALA A 7 -5.05 3.71 79.99
CA ALA A 7 -4.28 3.05 78.95
C ALA A 7 -3.38 4.10 78.21
N PRO A 8 -2.09 3.80 77.94
CA PRO A 8 -1.20 4.75 77.27
C PRO A 8 -1.53 4.85 75.80
N GLU A 9 -1.81 6.09 75.33
CA GLU A 9 -1.90 6.38 73.90
C GLU A 9 -0.53 6.27 73.27
N GLY A 10 -0.36 5.25 72.39
CA GLY A 10 0.90 4.99 71.71
C GLY A 10 1.17 5.93 70.52
N PRO A 11 2.41 6.39 70.32
CA PRO A 11 2.80 7.34 69.27
C PRO A 11 2.91 6.70 67.85
N ALA A 12 2.50 5.47 67.66
CA ALA A 12 2.74 4.71 66.41
C ALA A 12 1.79 5.06 65.25
N ARG A 13 0.65 5.70 65.47
CA ARG A 13 -0.38 5.96 64.44
C ARG A 13 -0.06 7.14 63.54
N LYS A 14 0.66 8.15 64.03
CA LYS A 14 0.99 9.40 63.33
C LYS A 14 2.05 9.22 62.21
N ASN A 15 2.99 8.31 62.42
CA ASN A 15 4.06 8.04 61.45
C ASN A 15 3.63 7.18 60.25
N ARG A 16 2.68 6.28 60.44
CA ARG A 16 2.12 5.43 59.34
C ARG A 16 1.35 6.34 58.34
N ARG A 17 0.59 7.32 58.81
CA ARG A 17 -0.19 8.21 57.95
C ARG A 17 0.71 9.16 57.12
N LYS A 18 1.81 9.63 57.69
CA LYS A 18 2.80 10.45 56.99
C LYS A 18 3.53 9.62 55.90
N ARG A 19 3.93 8.39 56.20
CA ARG A 19 4.56 7.47 55.23
C ARG A 19 3.60 7.13 54.08
N SER A 20 2.35 6.87 54.35
CA SER A 20 1.35 6.59 53.29
C SER A 20 1.11 7.81 52.40
N ILE A 21 1.08 9.02 52.92
CA ILE A 21 0.94 10.25 52.13
C ILE A 21 2.18 10.47 51.24
N ILE A 22 3.38 10.26 51.80
CA ILE A 22 4.63 10.39 51.03
C ILE A 22 4.67 9.38 49.87
N ILE A 23 4.30 8.11 50.12
CA ILE A 23 4.25 7.08 49.07
C ILE A 23 3.21 7.48 48.02
N PHE A 24 2.04 7.93 48.40
CA PHE A 24 1.00 8.38 47.47
C PHE A 24 1.47 9.55 46.59
N VAL A 25 2.13 10.55 47.19
CA VAL A 25 2.68 11.72 46.46
C VAL A 25 3.76 11.27 45.47
N VAL A 26 4.68 10.39 45.89
CA VAL A 26 5.75 9.88 45.02
C VAL A 26 5.17 9.09 43.84
N VAL A 27 4.21 8.19 44.09
CA VAL A 27 3.56 7.41 43.02
C VAL A 27 2.79 8.33 42.09
N SER A 28 2.10 9.35 42.60
CA SER A 28 1.37 10.34 41.78
C SER A 28 2.33 11.15 40.89
N LEU A 29 3.46 11.59 41.44
CA LEU A 29 4.47 12.33 40.66
C LEU A 29 5.11 11.45 39.59
N LEU A 30 5.37 10.16 39.88
CA LEU A 30 5.86 9.22 38.89
C LEU A 30 4.84 8.98 37.76
N ASN A 31 3.56 8.84 38.08
CA ASN A 31 2.50 8.69 37.07
C ASN A 31 2.33 9.95 36.21
N ILE A 32 2.38 11.14 36.85
CA ILE A 32 2.33 12.42 36.10
C ILE A 32 3.55 12.54 35.15
N GLY A 33 4.74 12.18 35.63
CA GLY A 33 5.94 12.18 34.81
C GLY A 33 5.85 11.20 33.62
N LEU A 34 5.31 9.99 33.85
CA LEU A 34 5.08 9.00 32.81
C LEU A 34 4.04 9.50 31.79
N LEU A 35 2.94 10.07 32.26
CA LEU A 35 1.91 10.63 31.39
C LEU A 35 2.44 11.81 30.56
N ALA A 36 3.25 12.68 31.15
CA ALA A 36 3.88 13.78 30.43
C ALA A 36 4.84 13.26 29.36
N LEU A 37 5.59 12.20 29.65
CA LEU A 37 6.50 11.56 28.71
C LEU A 37 5.75 10.88 27.57
N LEU A 38 4.64 10.20 27.84
CA LEU A 38 3.75 9.64 26.82
C LEU A 38 3.10 10.75 25.99
N TRP A 39 2.70 11.85 26.61
CA TRP A 39 2.12 13.00 25.94
C TRP A 39 3.12 13.66 24.98
N THR A 40 4.38 13.81 25.38
CA THR A 40 5.43 14.33 24.50
C THR A 40 5.69 13.39 23.32
N GLN A 41 5.60 12.08 23.51
CA GLN A 41 5.72 11.08 22.42
C GLN A 41 4.55 11.16 21.42
N LEU A 42 3.32 11.45 21.92
CA LEU A 42 2.14 11.62 21.06
C LEU A 42 2.13 12.95 20.30
N LEU A 43 2.70 14.01 20.91
CA LEU A 43 2.74 15.35 20.30
C LEU A 43 4.00 15.60 19.46
N THR A 44 5.04 14.77 19.59
CA THR A 44 6.10 14.78 18.58
C THR A 44 5.48 14.23 17.30
N PRO A 45 5.27 15.06 16.26
CA PRO A 45 4.98 14.51 14.95
C PRO A 45 6.04 13.47 14.71
N ALA A 46 5.65 12.28 14.26
CA ALA A 46 6.59 11.25 13.89
C ALA A 46 7.62 11.93 12.99
N GLN A 47 8.73 12.38 13.59
CA GLN A 47 9.89 12.79 12.83
C GLN A 47 10.21 11.53 12.08
N SER A 48 9.75 11.49 10.82
CA SER A 48 10.28 10.55 9.87
C SER A 48 11.75 10.50 10.18
N LEU A 49 12.23 9.32 10.54
CA LEU A 49 13.63 9.03 10.68
C LEU A 49 14.28 9.35 9.33
N THR A 50 14.55 10.65 9.14
CA THR A 50 15.27 11.19 7.98
C THR A 50 16.75 10.98 8.29
N GLY A 51 17.06 9.75 8.60
CA GLY A 51 18.39 9.21 8.74
C GLY A 51 18.51 8.03 7.81
N GLY A 52 18.95 8.28 6.61
CA GLY A 52 19.07 7.29 5.56
C GLY A 52 17.76 7.17 4.77
N ARG A 53 17.73 7.81 3.62
CA ARG A 53 16.92 7.41 2.49
C ARG A 53 17.45 6.02 2.08
N THR A 54 17.09 4.98 2.82
CA THR A 54 16.98 3.69 2.22
C THR A 54 15.80 3.88 1.25
N THR A 55 16.08 4.32 0.04
CA THR A 55 15.29 3.91 -1.08
C THR A 55 15.35 2.40 -0.99
N THR A 56 14.35 1.78 -0.35
CA THR A 56 14.08 0.36 -0.57
C THR A 56 13.80 0.29 -2.05
N VAL A 57 14.85 0.06 -2.83
CA VAL A 57 14.72 -0.19 -4.26
C VAL A 57 13.79 -1.37 -4.30
N ASP A 58 12.63 -1.19 -4.93
CA ASP A 58 11.70 -2.29 -5.13
C ASP A 58 12.49 -3.45 -5.74
N PRO A 59 12.48 -4.65 -5.12
CA PRO A 59 13.33 -5.76 -5.55
C PRO A 59 13.04 -6.19 -6.99
N LEU A 60 11.91 -5.77 -7.54
CA LEU A 60 11.55 -6.07 -8.93
C LEU A 60 12.27 -5.13 -9.93
N VAL A 61 12.63 -3.92 -9.51
CA VAL A 61 13.26 -2.93 -10.39
C VAL A 61 14.67 -3.36 -10.77
N GLY A 62 14.98 -3.31 -12.06
CA GLY A 62 16.24 -3.77 -12.65
C GLY A 62 16.24 -5.25 -12.99
N HIS A 63 15.18 -6.01 -12.69
CA HIS A 63 15.06 -7.43 -12.99
C HIS A 63 14.08 -7.71 -14.14
N PRO A 64 14.19 -8.85 -14.83
CA PRO A 64 13.19 -9.28 -15.80
C PRO A 64 11.82 -9.40 -15.16
N ALA A 65 10.78 -8.91 -15.84
CA ALA A 65 9.41 -9.07 -15.43
C ALA A 65 9.03 -10.56 -15.35
N PRO A 66 8.40 -11.02 -14.23
CA PRO A 66 7.93 -12.40 -14.11
C PRO A 66 7.01 -12.80 -15.26
N ALA A 67 7.28 -13.94 -15.86
CA ALA A 67 6.48 -14.45 -16.97
C ALA A 67 5.14 -14.98 -16.46
N PHE A 68 4.08 -14.76 -17.23
CA PHE A 68 2.76 -15.30 -16.92
C PHE A 68 1.98 -15.63 -18.20
N THR A 69 0.94 -16.45 -18.04
CA THR A 69 -0.12 -16.65 -19.02
C THR A 69 -1.44 -16.72 -18.24
N LEU A 70 -2.35 -15.79 -18.50
CA LEU A 70 -3.61 -15.65 -17.81
C LEU A 70 -4.80 -15.66 -18.77
N ALA A 71 -5.97 -15.97 -18.24
CA ALA A 71 -7.22 -15.90 -19.01
C ALA A 71 -7.51 -14.44 -19.40
N ALA A 72 -7.85 -14.24 -20.66
CA ALA A 72 -8.20 -12.92 -21.18
C ALA A 72 -9.63 -12.53 -20.78
N LEU A 73 -9.78 -11.31 -20.25
CA LEU A 73 -11.10 -10.69 -20.02
C LEU A 73 -11.57 -9.95 -21.26
N ASN A 74 -10.68 -9.13 -21.84
CA ASN A 74 -10.90 -8.45 -23.11
C ASN A 74 -9.55 -8.34 -23.83
N THR A 75 -9.45 -8.92 -25.02
CA THR A 75 -8.28 -8.76 -25.88
C THR A 75 -8.72 -8.40 -27.30
N PRO A 76 -7.98 -7.52 -28.00
CA PRO A 76 -8.30 -7.18 -29.39
C PRO A 76 -8.26 -8.38 -30.33
N THR A 77 -7.50 -9.41 -29.99
CA THR A 77 -7.29 -10.62 -30.80
C THR A 77 -8.36 -11.69 -30.58
N GLY A 78 -9.19 -11.55 -29.51
CA GLY A 78 -10.17 -12.58 -29.14
C GLY A 78 -9.56 -13.90 -28.65
N HIS A 79 -8.24 -13.95 -28.39
CA HIS A 79 -7.61 -15.15 -27.82
C HIS A 79 -8.08 -15.36 -26.38
N PRO A 80 -8.31 -16.61 -25.93
CA PRO A 80 -8.80 -16.91 -24.59
C PRO A 80 -7.78 -16.65 -23.50
N THR A 81 -6.49 -16.51 -23.84
CA THR A 81 -5.39 -16.21 -22.91
C THR A 81 -4.47 -15.17 -23.50
N LEU A 82 -3.72 -14.49 -22.62
CA LEU A 82 -2.62 -13.59 -22.98
C LEU A 82 -1.40 -13.94 -22.14
N SER A 83 -0.27 -14.07 -22.82
CA SER A 83 1.03 -14.28 -22.18
C SER A 83 1.88 -13.00 -22.24
N LEU A 84 2.66 -12.74 -21.19
CA LEU A 84 3.64 -11.65 -21.24
C LEU A 84 4.63 -11.83 -22.42
N ASN A 85 4.93 -13.07 -22.78
CA ASN A 85 5.80 -13.37 -23.93
C ASN A 85 5.25 -12.87 -25.28
N ASP A 86 3.93 -12.74 -25.41
CA ASP A 86 3.28 -12.21 -26.63
C ASP A 86 3.54 -10.71 -26.82
N LEU A 87 4.04 -10.06 -25.76
CA LEU A 87 4.30 -8.62 -25.70
C LEU A 87 5.79 -8.27 -25.75
N ARG A 88 6.66 -9.24 -26.04
CA ARG A 88 8.10 -9.01 -26.13
C ARG A 88 8.44 -7.92 -27.15
N GLY A 89 9.45 -7.11 -26.84
CA GLY A 89 9.88 -5.99 -27.68
C GLY A 89 8.98 -4.75 -27.57
N LYS A 90 8.01 -4.75 -26.63
CA LYS A 90 7.13 -3.61 -26.40
C LYS A 90 7.33 -3.08 -24.99
N ALA A 91 7.27 -1.75 -24.84
CA ALA A 91 7.14 -1.13 -23.55
C ALA A 91 5.74 -1.40 -22.97
N ILE A 92 5.64 -1.70 -21.67
CA ILE A 92 4.39 -2.11 -21.04
C ILE A 92 4.12 -1.28 -19.77
N VAL A 93 2.88 -0.78 -19.66
CA VAL A 93 2.29 -0.28 -18.43
C VAL A 93 1.37 -1.40 -17.90
N LEU A 94 1.84 -2.12 -16.91
CA LEU A 94 1.13 -3.23 -16.27
C LEU A 94 0.45 -2.70 -15.00
N ASN A 95 -0.88 -2.63 -15.00
CA ASN A 95 -1.67 -2.15 -13.86
C ASN A 95 -2.40 -3.32 -13.20
N VAL A 96 -2.16 -3.54 -11.91
CA VAL A 96 -2.87 -4.54 -11.10
C VAL A 96 -4.01 -3.85 -10.38
N TRP A 97 -5.22 -4.36 -10.59
CA TRP A 97 -6.45 -3.72 -10.13
C TRP A 97 -7.51 -4.76 -9.71
N ALA A 98 -8.62 -4.31 -9.15
CA ALA A 98 -9.80 -5.13 -8.90
C ALA A 98 -11.08 -4.28 -8.96
N SER A 99 -12.24 -4.89 -9.26
CA SER A 99 -13.51 -4.17 -9.35
C SER A 99 -13.97 -3.60 -7.99
N TRP A 100 -13.66 -4.29 -6.92
CA TRP A 100 -13.97 -3.91 -5.53
C TRP A 100 -13.03 -2.82 -4.97
N CYS A 101 -11.98 -2.45 -5.67
CA CYS A 101 -10.95 -1.50 -5.24
C CYS A 101 -11.39 -0.05 -5.50
N VAL A 102 -11.65 0.72 -4.45
CA VAL A 102 -12.09 2.12 -4.58
C VAL A 102 -11.05 3.02 -5.27
N PRO A 103 -9.76 3.01 -4.93
CA PRO A 103 -8.75 3.79 -5.63
C PRO A 103 -8.60 3.40 -7.11
N CYS A 104 -8.79 2.11 -7.45
CA CYS A 104 -8.76 1.64 -8.84
C CYS A 104 -9.88 2.28 -9.68
N ASN A 105 -11.08 2.46 -9.09
CA ASN A 105 -12.18 3.17 -9.73
C ASN A 105 -11.81 4.63 -10.08
N GLN A 106 -10.96 5.25 -9.28
CA GLN A 106 -10.55 6.65 -9.46
C GLN A 106 -9.48 6.82 -10.55
N GLU A 107 -8.56 5.85 -10.71
CA GLU A 107 -7.50 5.93 -11.71
C GLU A 107 -7.88 5.38 -13.08
N ALA A 108 -8.87 4.49 -13.16
CA ALA A 108 -9.28 3.82 -14.40
C ALA A 108 -9.58 4.77 -15.58
N PRO A 109 -10.32 5.89 -15.40
CA PRO A 109 -10.55 6.84 -16.48
C PRO A 109 -9.27 7.50 -17.00
N MET A 110 -8.33 7.79 -16.09
CA MET A 110 -7.03 8.39 -16.45
C MET A 110 -6.17 7.40 -17.26
N LEU A 111 -6.10 6.14 -16.85
CA LEU A 111 -5.38 5.10 -17.59
C LEU A 111 -5.96 4.88 -18.99
N GLN A 112 -7.28 4.83 -19.10
CA GLN A 112 -7.96 4.72 -20.39
C GLN A 112 -7.69 5.92 -21.30
N ALA A 113 -7.71 7.13 -20.76
CA ALA A 113 -7.38 8.35 -21.52
C ALA A 113 -5.92 8.33 -21.99
N ALA A 114 -4.98 7.94 -21.13
CA ALA A 114 -3.57 7.85 -21.46
C ALA A 114 -3.29 6.79 -22.53
N TRP A 115 -3.95 5.63 -22.44
CA TRP A 115 -3.88 4.62 -23.50
C TRP A 115 -4.36 5.15 -24.84
N LYS A 116 -5.55 5.79 -24.90
CA LYS A 116 -6.06 6.41 -26.14
C LYS A 116 -5.09 7.44 -26.70
N GLN A 117 -4.51 8.27 -25.84
CA GLN A 117 -3.53 9.26 -26.26
C GLN A 117 -2.28 8.61 -26.84
N ALA A 118 -1.75 7.56 -26.22
CA ALA A 118 -0.60 6.80 -26.73
C ALA A 118 -0.90 6.22 -28.12
N GLN A 119 -2.07 5.63 -28.31
CA GLN A 119 -2.52 5.10 -29.60
C GLN A 119 -2.61 6.22 -30.67
N ALA A 120 -3.22 7.35 -30.32
CA ALA A 120 -3.35 8.48 -31.26
C ALA A 120 -1.99 9.09 -31.66
N GLN A 121 -0.98 8.97 -30.80
CA GLN A 121 0.40 9.42 -31.05
C GLN A 121 1.26 8.37 -31.78
N GLY A 122 0.71 7.19 -32.09
CA GLY A 122 1.45 6.09 -32.71
C GLY A 122 2.54 5.48 -31.80
N ARG A 123 2.46 5.69 -30.47
CA ARG A 123 3.44 5.12 -29.54
C ARG A 123 3.24 3.62 -29.38
N VAL A 124 4.32 2.86 -29.44
CA VAL A 124 4.30 1.39 -29.29
C VAL A 124 4.37 1.04 -27.80
N ILE A 125 3.36 1.45 -27.03
CA ILE A 125 3.24 1.15 -25.61
C ILE A 125 1.99 0.29 -25.40
N VAL A 126 2.13 -0.82 -24.71
CA VAL A 126 1.03 -1.68 -24.31
C VAL A 126 0.58 -1.26 -22.90
N PHE A 127 -0.70 -0.97 -22.74
CA PHE A 127 -1.35 -0.96 -21.44
C PHE A 127 -1.97 -2.35 -21.23
N LEU A 128 -1.73 -2.94 -20.06
CA LEU A 128 -2.24 -4.26 -19.71
C LEU A 128 -2.75 -4.23 -18.26
N GLY A 129 -4.00 -4.62 -18.05
CA GLY A 129 -4.56 -4.78 -16.72
C GLY A 129 -4.45 -6.23 -16.25
N ILE A 130 -4.09 -6.44 -14.99
CA ILE A 130 -4.26 -7.71 -14.28
C ILE A 130 -5.34 -7.50 -13.23
N ASP A 131 -6.45 -8.20 -13.38
CA ASP A 131 -7.54 -8.20 -12.42
C ASP A 131 -7.25 -9.21 -11.32
N PHE A 132 -7.06 -8.69 -10.10
CA PHE A 132 -6.56 -9.45 -8.94
C PHE A 132 -7.70 -9.96 -8.07
N GLN A 133 -7.78 -11.30 -7.92
CA GLN A 133 -8.70 -11.98 -7.00
C GLN A 133 -10.15 -11.48 -7.11
N ASP A 134 -10.66 -11.47 -8.32
CA ASP A 134 -11.99 -10.99 -8.65
C ASP A 134 -12.79 -12.03 -9.43
N SER A 135 -14.07 -11.77 -9.64
CA SER A 135 -14.91 -12.57 -10.55
C SER A 135 -14.85 -11.98 -11.96
N SER A 136 -14.87 -12.86 -12.99
CA SER A 136 -14.92 -12.39 -14.38
C SER A 136 -16.12 -11.48 -14.66
N SER A 137 -17.28 -11.71 -14.02
CA SER A 137 -18.49 -10.88 -14.19
C SER A 137 -18.32 -9.48 -13.65
N ASP A 138 -17.71 -9.35 -12.46
CA ASP A 138 -17.50 -8.04 -11.82
C ASP A 138 -16.39 -7.27 -12.54
N ALA A 139 -15.31 -7.98 -12.93
CA ALA A 139 -14.25 -7.44 -13.76
C ALA A 139 -14.80 -6.86 -15.08
N LEU A 140 -15.58 -7.63 -15.82
CA LEU A 140 -16.18 -7.17 -17.10
C LEU A 140 -17.12 -5.99 -16.88
N SER A 141 -17.90 -5.99 -15.80
CA SER A 141 -18.76 -4.87 -15.43
C SER A 141 -17.95 -3.59 -15.16
N PHE A 142 -16.79 -3.72 -14.46
CA PHE A 142 -15.86 -2.62 -14.25
C PHE A 142 -15.29 -2.08 -15.57
N LEU A 143 -14.78 -2.97 -16.43
CA LEU A 143 -14.23 -2.58 -17.73
C LEU A 143 -15.27 -1.84 -18.58
N HIS A 144 -16.50 -2.33 -18.60
CA HIS A 144 -17.61 -1.70 -19.31
C HIS A 144 -17.94 -0.33 -18.71
N LYS A 145 -18.07 -0.24 -17.39
CA LYS A 145 -18.38 1.02 -16.66
C LYS A 145 -17.44 2.15 -16.99
N TYR A 146 -16.12 1.85 -17.09
CA TYR A 146 -15.09 2.86 -17.36
C TYR A 146 -14.66 2.92 -18.83
N GLY A 147 -15.29 2.14 -19.69
CA GLY A 147 -14.99 2.08 -21.13
C GLY A 147 -13.55 1.66 -21.40
N ILE A 148 -12.99 0.72 -20.59
CA ILE A 148 -11.62 0.23 -20.72
C ILE A 148 -11.51 -0.67 -21.94
N ASN A 149 -10.65 -0.28 -22.90
CA ASN A 149 -10.47 -0.98 -24.18
C ASN A 149 -9.06 -1.54 -24.37
N TYR A 150 -8.11 -1.25 -23.48
CA TYR A 150 -6.83 -1.95 -23.50
C TYR A 150 -6.98 -3.36 -22.92
N PRO A 151 -6.05 -4.30 -23.25
CA PRO A 151 -6.13 -5.68 -22.78
C PRO A 151 -6.17 -5.81 -21.27
N ASN A 152 -6.99 -6.73 -20.78
CA ASN A 152 -7.06 -7.11 -19.36
C ASN A 152 -7.11 -8.64 -19.24
N VAL A 153 -6.48 -9.16 -18.21
CA VAL A 153 -6.42 -10.59 -17.88
C VAL A 153 -6.83 -10.82 -16.43
N LEU A 154 -7.33 -12.02 -16.13
CA LEU A 154 -7.80 -12.41 -14.81
C LEU A 154 -6.76 -13.23 -14.06
N ASP A 155 -6.31 -12.74 -12.92
CA ASP A 155 -5.49 -13.44 -11.93
C ASP A 155 -6.37 -13.86 -10.73
N ALA A 156 -7.26 -14.84 -10.97
CA ALA A 156 -8.31 -15.23 -10.03
C ALA A 156 -7.77 -15.71 -8.67
N ASN A 157 -6.61 -16.34 -8.65
CA ASN A 157 -5.97 -16.84 -7.42
C ASN A 157 -4.89 -15.90 -6.87
N GLY A 158 -4.56 -14.82 -7.58
CA GLY A 158 -3.57 -13.82 -7.18
C GLY A 158 -2.11 -14.28 -7.32
N SER A 159 -1.84 -15.43 -7.92
CA SER A 159 -0.49 -15.99 -7.98
C SER A 159 0.49 -15.12 -8.77
N VAL A 160 0.05 -14.61 -9.92
CA VAL A 160 0.87 -13.72 -10.74
C VAL A 160 1.13 -12.40 -10.04
N SER A 161 0.13 -11.82 -9.41
CA SER A 161 0.29 -10.58 -8.63
C SER A 161 1.29 -10.77 -7.48
N ILE A 162 1.29 -11.93 -6.82
CA ILE A 162 2.29 -12.29 -5.80
C ILE A 162 3.70 -12.35 -6.39
N ASP A 163 3.89 -12.97 -7.57
CA ASP A 163 5.20 -13.04 -8.25
C ASP A 163 5.74 -11.64 -8.58
N TYR A 164 4.85 -10.67 -8.84
CA TYR A 164 5.17 -9.26 -9.01
C TYR A 164 5.35 -8.51 -7.68
N GLY A 165 5.27 -9.20 -6.53
CA GLY A 165 5.40 -8.61 -5.21
C GLY A 165 4.29 -7.61 -4.89
N VAL A 166 3.12 -7.76 -5.49
CA VAL A 166 1.94 -6.90 -5.22
C VAL A 166 1.47 -7.13 -3.80
N THR A 167 1.37 -6.05 -3.05
CA THR A 167 0.93 -6.07 -1.63
C THR A 167 -0.48 -5.55 -1.44
N GLY A 168 -1.03 -4.92 -2.47
CA GLY A 168 -2.38 -4.37 -2.49
C GLY A 168 -2.68 -3.75 -3.85
N VAL A 169 -3.92 -3.41 -4.09
CA VAL A 169 -4.36 -2.76 -5.33
C VAL A 169 -4.83 -1.33 -5.07
N PRO A 170 -4.55 -0.38 -6.00
CA PRO A 170 -3.86 -0.57 -7.27
C PRO A 170 -2.34 -0.51 -7.15
N GLU A 171 -1.64 -1.21 -8.00
CA GLU A 171 -0.21 -1.08 -8.22
C GLU A 171 0.08 -1.06 -9.72
N THR A 172 1.07 -0.23 -10.13
CA THR A 172 1.46 -0.14 -11.56
C THR A 172 2.94 -0.40 -11.72
N ILE A 173 3.26 -1.32 -12.62
CA ILE A 173 4.60 -1.76 -12.96
C ILE A 173 4.92 -1.29 -14.38
N PHE A 174 6.09 -0.68 -14.56
CA PHE A 174 6.56 -0.16 -15.84
C PHE A 174 7.70 -1.05 -16.35
N ILE A 175 7.51 -1.63 -17.52
CA ILE A 175 8.42 -2.60 -18.15
C ILE A 175 8.89 -2.01 -19.47
N ASN A 176 10.21 -2.01 -19.72
CA ASN A 176 10.77 -1.54 -20.97
C ASN A 176 10.71 -2.60 -22.08
N GLU A 177 11.12 -2.26 -23.29
CA GLU A 177 11.11 -3.13 -24.46
C GLU A 177 11.98 -4.39 -24.29
N ASN A 178 12.97 -4.35 -23.40
CA ASN A 178 13.83 -5.51 -23.08
C ASN A 178 13.16 -6.47 -22.07
N GLY A 179 11.94 -6.17 -21.62
CA GLY A 179 11.23 -6.96 -20.62
C GLY A 179 11.73 -6.75 -19.19
N THR A 180 12.48 -5.68 -18.93
CA THR A 180 13.00 -5.34 -17.60
C THR A 180 12.06 -4.37 -16.91
N VAL A 181 11.76 -4.61 -15.64
CA VAL A 181 11.00 -3.67 -14.80
C VAL A 181 11.90 -2.47 -14.48
N VAL A 182 11.45 -1.27 -14.86
CA VAL A 182 12.22 -0.06 -14.65
C VAL A 182 11.66 0.81 -13.51
N SER A 183 10.39 0.63 -13.18
CA SER A 183 9.76 1.37 -12.08
C SER A 183 8.49 0.67 -11.62
N THR A 184 8.13 0.92 -10.35
CA THR A 184 6.86 0.48 -9.74
C THR A 184 6.21 1.64 -8.99
N VAL A 185 4.88 1.69 -9.00
CA VAL A 185 4.09 2.62 -8.18
C VAL A 185 3.14 1.77 -7.35
N ARG A 186 3.43 1.64 -6.06
CA ARG A 186 2.76 0.77 -5.10
C ARG A 186 1.56 1.44 -4.42
N GLN A 187 0.86 2.28 -5.16
CA GLN A 187 -0.34 3.02 -4.71
C GLN A 187 -1.09 3.54 -5.92
N GLN A 188 -2.24 4.20 -5.68
CA GLN A 188 -2.99 4.87 -6.76
C GLN A 188 -2.08 5.73 -7.64
N LEU A 189 -2.11 5.47 -8.94
CA LEU A 189 -1.31 6.17 -9.92
C LEU A 189 -1.87 7.57 -10.20
N THR A 190 -1.01 8.59 -10.15
CA THR A 190 -1.37 9.95 -10.56
C THR A 190 -0.95 10.20 -12.01
N ALA A 191 -1.61 11.14 -12.68
CA ALA A 191 -1.26 11.54 -14.04
C ALA A 191 0.22 11.97 -14.16
N GLN A 192 0.72 12.71 -13.16
CA GLN A 192 2.13 13.14 -13.13
C GLN A 192 3.09 11.95 -12.98
N ALA A 193 2.76 10.97 -12.12
CA ALA A 193 3.56 9.75 -11.96
C ALA A 193 3.54 8.93 -13.25
N LEU A 194 2.38 8.77 -13.89
CA LEU A 194 2.26 8.09 -15.16
C LEU A 194 3.16 8.73 -16.23
N GLN A 195 3.07 10.06 -16.42
CA GLN A 195 3.89 10.76 -17.43
C GLN A 195 5.40 10.60 -17.19
N ARG A 196 5.86 10.72 -15.94
CA ARG A 196 7.28 10.49 -15.61
C ARG A 196 7.73 9.07 -15.95
N ASN A 197 6.92 8.07 -15.61
CA ASN A 197 7.28 6.67 -15.83
C ASN A 197 7.19 6.24 -17.31
N LEU A 198 6.28 6.84 -18.08
CA LEU A 198 6.23 6.65 -19.53
C LEU A 198 7.51 7.08 -20.24
N GLN A 199 8.25 8.06 -19.70
CA GLN A 199 9.55 8.48 -20.22
C GLN A 199 10.68 7.49 -19.93
N LEU A 200 10.51 6.60 -18.94
CA LEU A 200 11.52 5.61 -18.58
C LEU A 200 11.44 4.34 -19.43
N ILE A 201 10.29 4.08 -20.06
CA ILE A 201 10.04 2.85 -20.81
C ILE A 201 10.07 3.03 -22.34
N THR A 202 10.28 4.28 -22.81
CA THR A 202 10.28 4.65 -24.24
C THR A 202 11.60 5.20 -24.72
#